data_e5d8809ea60500a2e77105773de5bc0c
#
_entry.id   e5d8809ea60500a2e77105773de5bc0c
#
_cell.length_a   1.000
_cell.length_b   1.000
_cell.length_c   1.000
_cell.angle_alpha   90.00
_cell.angle_beta   90.00
_cell.angle_gamma   90.00
#
_symmetry.space_group_name_H-M   'P 1'
#
loop_
_entity.id
_entity.type
_entity.pdbx_description
1 polymer ?
#
loop_
_entity_poly.entity_id
_entity_poly.type
_entity_poly.pdbx_seq_one_letter_code
_entity_poly.pdbx_strand_id
1 'polypeptide(L)'
;MGDVMYYPINLKIDDMKVVIVGGGKIAYRKCTNFLAFSKKVVIISKDFIDEFENIKDEVEIIENDYDEKYIKDAFVVVAATNNKNVNHEIGIYCRQHGKLVNVVDDSSLSNFAVPSFVKRGDLLLSISTGGKSPSLSAKIRQDLEKIYDEDYEEYVNLLGEARQKIIRDVEDVNERKIKLNS
;
A
#
# COMPACT_ATOMS: atom_id res chain seq x y z
N MET A 1 -18.54 2.67 -21.00
CA MET A 1 -17.73 2.68 -19.78
C MET A 1 -16.46 3.44 -20.14
N GLY A 2 -16.22 4.63 -19.57
CA GLY A 2 -15.00 5.39 -19.86
C GLY A 2 -13.78 4.64 -19.35
N ASP A 3 -12.63 4.78 -20.03
CA ASP A 3 -11.37 4.18 -19.57
C ASP A 3 -10.99 4.79 -18.22
N VAL A 4 -10.79 3.94 -17.22
CA VAL A 4 -10.28 4.36 -15.91
C VAL A 4 -8.79 4.62 -16.08
N MET A 5 -8.37 5.86 -15.85
CA MET A 5 -6.95 6.25 -15.85
C MET A 5 -6.46 6.41 -14.42
N TYR A 6 -5.34 5.73 -14.10
CA TYR A 6 -4.65 5.89 -12.83
C TYR A 6 -3.41 6.77 -12.98
N TYR A 7 -3.23 7.70 -12.04
CA TYR A 7 -2.01 8.49 -11.94
C TYR A 7 -1.09 7.85 -10.87
N PRO A 8 0.18 7.53 -11.20
CA PRO A 8 1.09 6.93 -10.25
C PRO A 8 1.58 7.96 -9.23
N ILE A 9 1.40 7.65 -7.95
CA ILE A 9 1.91 8.44 -6.82
C ILE A 9 2.47 7.52 -5.76
N ASN A 10 3.44 7.99 -4.99
CA ASN A 10 3.88 7.37 -3.75
C ASN A 10 3.26 8.14 -2.58
N LEU A 11 2.51 7.44 -1.73
CA LEU A 11 1.92 8.01 -0.52
C LEU A 11 2.85 7.75 0.67
N LYS A 12 3.09 8.79 1.46
CA LYS A 12 3.73 8.64 2.76
C LYS A 12 2.65 8.32 3.80
N ILE A 13 2.63 7.08 4.28
CA ILE A 13 1.59 6.56 5.18
C ILE A 13 2.13 5.95 6.49
N ASP A 14 3.41 6.11 6.76
CA ASP A 14 4.10 5.55 7.93
C ASP A 14 3.41 5.90 9.26
N ASP A 15 2.90 7.13 9.40
CA ASP A 15 2.17 7.63 10.56
C ASP A 15 0.65 7.70 10.36
N MET A 16 0.15 7.31 9.21
CA MET A 16 -1.28 7.41 8.88
C MET A 16 -2.03 6.15 9.31
N LYS A 17 -3.25 6.35 9.84
CA LYS A 17 -4.13 5.25 10.21
C LYS A 17 -4.72 4.60 8.97
N VAL A 18 -4.46 3.30 8.83
CA VAL A 18 -5.04 2.42 7.81
C VAL A 18 -6.06 1.52 8.49
N VAL A 19 -7.29 1.50 8.02
CA VAL A 19 -8.35 0.65 8.56
C VAL A 19 -8.80 -0.35 7.51
N ILE A 20 -8.82 -1.62 7.88
CA ILE A 20 -9.29 -2.72 7.03
C ILE A 20 -10.52 -3.33 7.70
N VAL A 21 -11.64 -3.36 6.99
CA VAL A 21 -12.88 -3.96 7.47
C VAL A 21 -13.07 -5.31 6.80
N GLY A 22 -13.04 -6.38 7.62
CA GLY A 22 -13.11 -7.78 7.23
C GLY A 22 -11.98 -8.61 7.81
N GLY A 23 -12.22 -9.89 8.09
CA GLY A 23 -11.29 -10.84 8.72
C GLY A 23 -10.93 -12.06 7.83
N GLY A 24 -11.27 -12.01 6.52
CA GLY A 24 -11.03 -13.12 5.59
C GLY A 24 -9.67 -13.00 4.86
N LYS A 25 -9.40 -13.94 3.95
CA LYS A 25 -8.14 -14.04 3.18
C LYS A 25 -7.78 -12.76 2.39
N ILE A 26 -8.77 -12.06 1.85
CA ILE A 26 -8.53 -10.81 1.11
C ILE A 26 -8.08 -9.70 2.07
N ALA A 27 -8.76 -9.57 3.21
CA ALA A 27 -8.41 -8.62 4.26
C ALA A 27 -6.99 -8.88 4.79
N TYR A 28 -6.65 -10.14 5.10
CA TYR A 28 -5.32 -10.55 5.53
C TYR A 28 -4.22 -10.13 4.54
N ARG A 29 -4.39 -10.48 3.25
CA ARG A 29 -3.44 -10.09 2.20
C ARG A 29 -3.30 -8.57 2.06
N LYS A 30 -4.39 -7.81 2.21
CA LYS A 30 -4.34 -6.35 2.19
C LYS A 30 -3.60 -5.82 3.42
N CYS A 31 -3.85 -6.41 4.58
CA CYS A 31 -3.18 -6.08 5.82
C CYS A 31 -1.67 -6.26 5.71
N THR A 32 -1.19 -7.43 5.32
CA THR A 32 0.24 -7.71 5.16
C THR A 32 0.91 -6.75 4.17
N ASN A 33 0.21 -6.35 3.10
CA ASN A 33 0.72 -5.34 2.19
C ASN A 33 0.88 -3.97 2.86
N PHE A 34 -0.07 -3.53 3.70
CA PHE A 34 0.02 -2.23 4.37
C PHE A 34 1.03 -2.22 5.51
N LEU A 35 1.25 -3.34 6.19
CA LEU A 35 2.27 -3.46 7.26
C LEU A 35 3.69 -3.16 6.74
N ALA A 36 3.96 -3.40 5.45
CA ALA A 36 5.23 -3.04 4.84
C ALA A 36 5.46 -1.51 4.77
N PHE A 37 4.44 -0.67 5.00
CA PHE A 37 4.49 0.79 4.81
C PHE A 37 3.89 1.60 5.97
N SER A 38 3.10 1.01 6.85
CA SER A 38 2.44 1.70 7.96
C SER A 38 2.51 0.89 9.25
N LYS A 39 2.75 1.61 10.36
CA LYS A 39 2.75 1.04 11.73
C LYS A 39 1.39 1.18 12.43
N LYS A 40 0.40 1.79 11.78
CA LYS A 40 -0.93 2.07 12.35
C LYS A 40 -2.01 1.38 11.52
N VAL A 41 -1.95 0.05 11.48
CA VAL A 41 -2.95 -0.77 10.79
C VAL A 41 -3.95 -1.31 11.80
N VAL A 42 -5.23 -1.02 11.58
CA VAL A 42 -6.36 -1.46 12.39
C VAL A 42 -7.24 -2.38 11.55
N ILE A 43 -7.67 -3.50 12.12
CA ILE A 43 -8.53 -4.46 11.43
C ILE A 43 -9.81 -4.67 12.26
N ILE A 44 -10.94 -4.66 11.56
CA ILE A 44 -12.26 -4.77 12.18
C ILE A 44 -13.00 -5.94 11.55
N SER A 45 -13.38 -6.91 12.34
CA SER A 45 -14.23 -8.05 11.95
C SER A 45 -14.80 -8.73 13.18
N LYS A 46 -15.92 -9.46 13.05
CA LYS A 46 -16.37 -10.41 14.09
C LYS A 46 -15.54 -11.66 14.12
N ASP A 47 -15.18 -12.15 12.94
CA ASP A 47 -14.48 -13.41 12.77
C ASP A 47 -13.21 -13.18 11.96
N PHE A 48 -12.14 -13.87 12.34
CA PHE A 48 -10.84 -13.82 11.68
C PHE A 48 -10.40 -15.21 11.27
N ILE A 49 -9.73 -15.32 10.14
CA ILE A 49 -9.03 -16.56 9.76
C ILE A 49 -7.77 -16.72 10.63
N ASP A 50 -7.32 -17.97 10.83
CA ASP A 50 -6.21 -18.31 11.73
C ASP A 50 -4.90 -17.60 11.37
N GLU A 51 -4.70 -17.24 10.11
CA GLU A 51 -3.50 -16.55 9.63
C GLU A 51 -3.27 -15.19 10.32
N PHE A 52 -4.32 -14.55 10.86
CA PHE A 52 -4.18 -13.29 11.60
C PHE A 52 -3.39 -13.44 12.91
N GLU A 53 -3.32 -14.63 13.49
CA GLU A 53 -2.47 -14.92 14.65
C GLU A 53 -0.99 -14.61 14.39
N ASN A 54 -0.53 -14.75 13.12
CA ASN A 54 0.86 -14.51 12.74
C ASN A 54 1.24 -13.01 12.76
N ILE A 55 0.26 -12.11 12.75
CA ILE A 55 0.47 -10.65 12.66
C ILE A 55 -0.22 -9.86 13.79
N LYS A 56 -0.79 -10.55 14.78
CA LYS A 56 -1.59 -9.92 15.83
C LYS A 56 -0.84 -8.86 16.65
N ASP A 57 0.47 -9.03 16.81
CA ASP A 57 1.32 -8.09 17.55
C ASP A 57 1.71 -6.85 16.71
N GLU A 58 1.45 -6.88 15.40
CA GLU A 58 1.77 -5.80 14.46
C GLU A 58 0.56 -4.93 14.12
N VAL A 59 -0.66 -5.33 14.52
CA VAL A 59 -1.91 -4.69 14.17
C VAL A 59 -2.81 -4.48 15.37
N GLU A 60 -3.66 -3.46 15.31
CA GLU A 60 -4.77 -3.33 16.24
C GLU A 60 -5.97 -4.13 15.73
N ILE A 61 -6.40 -5.15 16.48
CA ILE A 61 -7.57 -5.98 16.15
C ILE A 61 -8.77 -5.50 16.95
N ILE A 62 -9.88 -5.24 16.24
CA ILE A 62 -11.17 -4.91 16.82
C ILE A 62 -12.17 -5.99 16.44
N GLU A 63 -12.50 -6.86 17.39
CA GLU A 63 -13.50 -7.92 17.21
C GLU A 63 -14.92 -7.34 17.38
N ASN A 64 -15.45 -6.77 16.30
CA ASN A 64 -16.78 -6.18 16.29
C ASN A 64 -17.39 -6.12 14.88
N ASP A 65 -18.69 -5.79 14.82
CA ASP A 65 -19.31 -5.33 13.58
C ASP A 65 -18.68 -4.01 13.10
N TYR A 66 -18.79 -3.76 11.82
CA TYR A 66 -18.47 -2.46 11.25
C TYR A 66 -19.36 -1.37 11.88
N ASP A 67 -18.71 -0.25 12.22
CA ASP A 67 -19.35 1.00 12.65
C ASP A 67 -18.50 2.15 12.10
N GLU A 68 -19.13 3.20 11.60
CA GLU A 68 -18.46 4.38 11.02
C GLU A 68 -17.45 5.03 11.97
N LYS A 69 -17.67 4.94 13.30
CA LYS A 69 -16.73 5.48 14.30
C LYS A 69 -15.32 4.93 14.17
N TYR A 70 -15.15 3.70 13.68
CA TYR A 70 -13.84 3.06 13.54
C TYR A 70 -13.02 3.60 12.35
N ILE A 71 -13.72 4.15 11.34
CA ILE A 71 -13.06 4.67 10.13
C ILE A 71 -13.03 6.21 10.09
N LYS A 72 -13.61 6.87 11.08
CA LYS A 72 -13.75 8.33 11.11
C LYS A 72 -12.42 9.07 10.99
N ASP A 73 -11.38 8.60 11.67
CA ASP A 73 -10.02 9.15 11.70
C ASP A 73 -9.03 8.43 10.76
N ALA A 74 -9.52 7.46 9.97
CA ALA A 74 -8.69 6.75 9.01
C ALA A 74 -8.32 7.64 7.82
N PHE A 75 -7.07 7.49 7.34
CA PHE A 75 -6.60 8.08 6.10
C PHE A 75 -6.88 7.15 4.91
N VAL A 76 -6.63 5.83 5.10
CA VAL A 76 -6.92 4.79 4.11
C VAL A 76 -7.91 3.81 4.71
N VAL A 77 -8.92 3.42 3.94
CA VAL A 77 -9.89 2.39 4.31
C VAL A 77 -9.94 1.32 3.24
N VAL A 78 -9.96 0.05 3.67
CA VAL A 78 -10.19 -1.09 2.80
C VAL A 78 -11.47 -1.81 3.25
N ALA A 79 -12.46 -1.86 2.38
CA ALA A 79 -13.69 -2.64 2.59
C ALA A 79 -13.50 -4.03 1.96
N ALA A 80 -13.32 -5.04 2.81
CA ALA A 80 -13.02 -6.42 2.42
C ALA A 80 -13.86 -7.45 3.18
N THR A 81 -15.12 -7.11 3.48
CA THR A 81 -16.07 -8.02 4.10
C THR A 81 -16.75 -8.94 3.08
N ASN A 82 -17.41 -9.99 3.54
CA ASN A 82 -18.28 -10.83 2.71
C ASN A 82 -19.67 -10.20 2.48
N ASN A 83 -19.98 -9.07 3.14
CA ASN A 83 -21.25 -8.39 3.01
C ASN A 83 -21.11 -7.20 2.06
N LYS A 84 -21.67 -7.33 0.85
CA LYS A 84 -21.60 -6.26 -0.18
C LYS A 84 -22.27 -4.95 0.26
N ASN A 85 -23.33 -5.02 1.09
CA ASN A 85 -24.00 -3.82 1.57
C ASN A 85 -23.09 -3.01 2.51
N VAL A 86 -22.38 -3.70 3.41
CA VAL A 86 -21.39 -3.06 4.30
C VAL A 86 -20.24 -2.48 3.49
N ASN A 87 -19.71 -3.22 2.50
CA ASN A 87 -18.65 -2.71 1.63
C ASN A 87 -19.10 -1.47 0.86
N HIS A 88 -20.33 -1.47 0.35
CA HIS A 88 -20.94 -0.33 -0.34
C HIS A 88 -21.08 0.90 0.59
N GLU A 89 -21.61 0.70 1.78
CA GLU A 89 -21.76 1.75 2.80
C GLU A 89 -20.42 2.41 3.16
N ILE A 90 -19.38 1.59 3.42
CA ILE A 90 -18.01 2.05 3.65
C ILE A 90 -17.50 2.89 2.47
N GLY A 91 -17.71 2.40 1.24
CA GLY A 91 -17.30 3.10 0.02
C GLY A 91 -17.93 4.48 -0.12
N ILE A 92 -19.25 4.57 0.08
CA ILE A 92 -20.01 5.84 0.03
C ILE A 92 -19.52 6.80 1.13
N TYR A 93 -19.46 6.32 2.38
CA TYR A 93 -18.98 7.13 3.50
C TYR A 93 -17.59 7.72 3.24
N CYS A 94 -16.64 6.88 2.84
CA CYS A 94 -15.27 7.32 2.58
C CYS A 94 -15.18 8.37 1.46
N ARG A 95 -15.92 8.19 0.38
CA ARG A 95 -15.96 9.17 -0.73
C ARG A 95 -16.54 10.50 -0.30
N GLN A 96 -17.61 10.50 0.48
CA GLN A 96 -18.24 11.72 1.02
C GLN A 96 -17.31 12.50 1.96
N HIS A 97 -16.40 11.79 2.67
CA HIS A 97 -15.48 12.37 3.62
C HIS A 97 -14.04 12.55 3.10
N GLY A 98 -13.83 12.42 1.77
CA GLY A 98 -12.51 12.64 1.13
C GLY A 98 -11.43 11.64 1.54
N LYS A 99 -11.81 10.43 2.00
CA LYS A 99 -10.87 9.38 2.40
C LYS A 99 -10.42 8.54 1.22
N LEU A 100 -9.21 7.98 1.30
CA LEU A 100 -8.79 6.96 0.36
C LEU A 100 -9.51 5.65 0.68
N VAL A 101 -10.19 5.07 -0.32
CA VAL A 101 -10.96 3.83 -0.14
C VAL A 101 -10.72 2.83 -1.27
N ASN A 102 -10.51 1.57 -0.88
CA ASN A 102 -10.48 0.42 -1.78
C ASN A 102 -11.57 -0.57 -1.38
N VAL A 103 -12.58 -0.74 -2.23
CA VAL A 103 -13.68 -1.68 -2.06
C VAL A 103 -13.39 -2.89 -2.92
N VAL A 104 -13.25 -4.08 -2.30
CA VAL A 104 -12.70 -5.26 -2.99
C VAL A 104 -13.63 -5.89 -4.02
N ASP A 105 -14.93 -5.71 -3.87
CA ASP A 105 -15.99 -6.25 -4.74
C ASP A 105 -16.66 -5.19 -5.62
N ASP A 106 -16.30 -3.91 -5.45
CA ASP A 106 -16.81 -2.81 -6.27
C ASP A 106 -15.73 -1.75 -6.55
N SER A 107 -15.12 -1.84 -7.73
CA SER A 107 -14.10 -0.89 -8.16
C SER A 107 -14.65 0.51 -8.44
N SER A 108 -15.96 0.67 -8.67
CA SER A 108 -16.58 1.99 -8.95
C SER A 108 -16.63 2.87 -7.70
N LEU A 109 -16.63 2.27 -6.53
CA LEU A 109 -16.58 2.95 -5.23
C LEU A 109 -15.13 3.22 -4.76
N SER A 110 -14.16 2.51 -5.32
CA SER A 110 -12.74 2.73 -5.02
C SER A 110 -12.23 4.03 -5.67
N ASN A 111 -11.39 4.79 -4.95
CA ASN A 111 -10.70 5.96 -5.51
C ASN A 111 -9.18 5.76 -5.61
N PHE A 112 -8.68 4.60 -5.20
CA PHE A 112 -7.31 4.15 -5.47
C PHE A 112 -7.27 2.63 -5.68
N ALA A 113 -6.20 2.16 -6.31
CA ALA A 113 -5.89 0.75 -6.46
C ALA A 113 -4.53 0.45 -5.83
N VAL A 114 -4.42 -0.71 -5.16
CA VAL A 114 -3.13 -1.21 -4.67
C VAL A 114 -2.47 -2.00 -5.81
N PRO A 115 -1.35 -1.52 -6.37
CA PRO A 115 -0.64 -2.24 -7.43
C PRO A 115 0.06 -3.49 -6.90
N SER A 116 0.53 -4.36 -7.78
CA SER A 116 1.60 -5.28 -7.44
C SER A 116 2.89 -4.49 -7.23
N PHE A 117 3.75 -4.88 -6.28
CA PHE A 117 4.98 -4.14 -6.03
C PHE A 117 6.15 -5.07 -5.62
N VAL A 118 7.37 -4.59 -5.84
CA VAL A 118 8.61 -5.10 -5.25
C VAL A 118 9.18 -4.01 -4.36
N LYS A 119 9.55 -4.35 -3.12
CA LYS A 119 10.16 -3.43 -2.17
C LYS A 119 11.48 -4.02 -1.68
N ARG A 120 12.56 -3.21 -1.74
CA ARG A 120 13.89 -3.50 -1.20
C ARG A 120 14.39 -2.24 -0.49
N GLY A 121 14.18 -2.18 0.83
CA GLY A 121 14.41 -0.94 1.56
C GLY A 121 13.63 0.23 0.95
N ASP A 122 14.34 1.24 0.46
CA ASP A 122 13.77 2.44 -0.18
C ASP A 122 13.48 2.25 -1.68
N LEU A 123 13.97 1.17 -2.32
CA LEU A 123 13.58 0.85 -3.68
C LEU A 123 12.15 0.33 -3.71
N LEU A 124 11.28 1.00 -4.45
CA LEU A 124 9.89 0.62 -4.66
C LEU A 124 9.55 0.59 -6.15
N LEU A 125 9.19 -0.59 -6.66
CA LEU A 125 8.73 -0.80 -8.03
C LEU A 125 7.24 -1.14 -8.01
N SER A 126 6.40 -0.33 -8.65
CA SER A 126 4.95 -0.52 -8.71
C SER A 126 4.51 -0.95 -10.11
N ILE A 127 3.69 -1.99 -10.18
CA ILE A 127 3.20 -2.58 -11.44
C ILE A 127 1.67 -2.55 -11.44
N SER A 128 1.09 -1.87 -12.42
CA SER A 128 -0.36 -1.83 -12.62
C SER A 128 -0.73 -2.08 -14.07
N THR A 129 -1.79 -2.84 -14.29
CA THR A 129 -2.43 -3.04 -15.60
C THR A 129 -3.79 -2.35 -15.66
N GLY A 130 -4.06 -1.41 -14.73
CA GLY A 130 -5.38 -0.78 -14.62
C GLY A 130 -6.51 -1.75 -14.27
N GLY A 131 -6.19 -2.88 -13.63
CA GLY A 131 -7.15 -3.94 -13.33
C GLY A 131 -7.44 -4.89 -14.49
N LYS A 132 -6.89 -4.64 -15.70
CA LYS A 132 -7.17 -5.48 -16.89
C LYS A 132 -6.52 -6.87 -16.83
N SER A 133 -5.36 -7.02 -16.17
CA SER A 133 -4.68 -8.31 -16.04
C SER A 133 -3.90 -8.44 -14.73
N PRO A 134 -4.55 -8.85 -13.63
CA PRO A 134 -3.86 -9.13 -12.37
C PRO A 134 -2.76 -10.21 -12.49
N SER A 135 -2.98 -11.21 -13.34
CA SER A 135 -2.00 -12.27 -13.59
C SER A 135 -0.72 -11.75 -14.25
N LEU A 136 -0.85 -10.80 -15.21
CA LEU A 136 0.31 -10.16 -15.84
C LEU A 136 1.08 -9.32 -14.82
N SER A 137 0.39 -8.52 -14.01
CA SER A 137 1.03 -7.73 -12.94
C SER A 137 1.79 -8.63 -11.96
N ALA A 138 1.21 -9.77 -11.58
CA ALA A 138 1.85 -10.74 -10.70
C ALA A 138 3.08 -11.39 -11.37
N LYS A 139 2.99 -11.73 -12.66
CA LYS A 139 4.11 -12.30 -13.43
C LYS A 139 5.28 -11.32 -13.53
N ILE A 140 4.99 -10.05 -13.91
CA ILE A 140 6.02 -9.00 -13.99
C ILE A 140 6.67 -8.80 -12.61
N ARG A 141 5.89 -8.77 -11.52
CA ARG A 141 6.44 -8.68 -10.17
C ARG A 141 7.43 -9.81 -9.88
N GLN A 142 7.06 -11.07 -10.17
CA GLN A 142 7.93 -12.23 -9.95
C GLN A 142 9.23 -12.17 -10.77
N ASP A 143 9.17 -11.61 -11.97
CA ASP A 143 10.37 -11.46 -12.80
C ASP A 143 11.26 -10.31 -12.27
N LEU A 144 10.68 -9.21 -11.81
CA LEU A 144 11.41 -8.11 -11.17
C LEU A 144 12.02 -8.51 -9.82
N GLU A 145 11.38 -9.38 -9.04
CA GLU A 145 11.93 -9.90 -7.78
C GLU A 145 13.24 -10.68 -7.97
N LYS A 146 13.42 -11.29 -9.14
CA LYS A 146 14.68 -12.01 -9.49
C LYS A 146 15.79 -11.07 -9.94
N ILE A 147 15.42 -9.92 -10.52
CA ILE A 147 16.38 -8.92 -11.02
C ILE A 147 16.81 -8.00 -9.86
N TYR A 148 15.85 -7.60 -9.03
CA TYR A 148 16.03 -6.73 -7.87
C TYR A 148 15.89 -7.59 -6.61
N ASP A 149 16.97 -8.29 -6.26
CA ASP A 149 17.06 -9.15 -5.07
C ASP A 149 17.24 -8.35 -3.78
N GLU A 150 17.50 -9.04 -2.65
CA GLU A 150 17.60 -8.39 -1.34
C GLU A 150 18.83 -7.47 -1.24
N ASP A 151 19.89 -7.68 -2.03
CA ASP A 151 21.11 -6.87 -2.01
C ASP A 151 20.86 -5.42 -2.47
N TYR A 152 19.77 -5.19 -3.21
CA TYR A 152 19.38 -3.86 -3.64
C TYR A 152 19.00 -2.91 -2.51
N GLU A 153 18.64 -3.41 -1.32
CA GLU A 153 18.42 -2.56 -0.14
C GLU A 153 19.73 -1.90 0.28
N GLU A 154 20.81 -2.68 0.43
CA GLU A 154 22.13 -2.15 0.79
C GLU A 154 22.67 -1.24 -0.32
N TYR A 155 22.53 -1.65 -1.58
CA TYR A 155 22.97 -0.87 -2.72
C TYR A 155 22.33 0.53 -2.78
N VAL A 156 21.02 0.64 -2.57
CA VAL A 156 20.31 1.93 -2.57
C VAL A 156 20.75 2.79 -1.38
N ASN A 157 20.99 2.20 -0.21
CA ASN A 157 21.52 2.92 0.95
C ASN A 157 22.92 3.49 0.67
N LEU A 158 23.84 2.71 0.08
CA LEU A 158 25.17 3.17 -0.31
C LEU A 158 25.12 4.31 -1.35
N LEU A 159 24.23 4.22 -2.34
CA LEU A 159 23.98 5.30 -3.30
C LEU A 159 23.48 6.57 -2.60
N GLY A 160 22.60 6.43 -1.62
CA GLY A 160 22.10 7.52 -0.80
C GLY A 160 23.21 8.23 -0.02
N GLU A 161 24.09 7.47 0.64
CA GLU A 161 25.25 7.98 1.37
C GLU A 161 26.24 8.69 0.44
N ALA A 162 26.58 8.07 -0.70
CA ALA A 162 27.45 8.66 -1.71
C ALA A 162 26.87 9.99 -2.23
N ARG A 163 25.57 10.01 -2.51
CA ARG A 163 24.86 11.23 -2.91
C ARG A 163 24.97 12.35 -1.87
N GLN A 164 24.74 12.03 -0.58
CA GLN A 164 24.86 13.01 0.50
C GLN A 164 26.28 13.55 0.65
N LYS A 165 27.29 12.68 0.49
CA LYS A 165 28.71 13.08 0.51
C LYS A 165 29.04 14.03 -0.63
N ILE A 166 28.60 13.72 -1.85
CA ILE A 166 28.82 14.59 -3.03
C ILE A 166 28.15 15.96 -2.82
N ILE A 167 26.90 15.98 -2.30
CA ILE A 167 26.19 17.24 -2.05
C ILE A 167 26.91 18.10 -1.02
N ARG A 168 27.50 17.50 0.01
CA ARG A 168 28.21 18.20 1.08
C ARG A 168 29.60 18.70 0.63
N ASP A 169 30.36 17.85 -0.09
CA ASP A 169 31.78 18.06 -0.33
C ASP A 169 32.07 18.78 -1.67
N VAL A 170 31.10 18.88 -2.56
CA VAL A 170 31.23 19.52 -3.89
C VAL A 170 30.37 20.78 -3.94
N GLU A 171 31.02 21.97 -3.96
CA GLU A 171 30.31 23.25 -3.99
C GLU A 171 29.77 23.60 -5.38
N ASP A 172 30.53 23.31 -6.44
CA ASP A 172 30.12 23.61 -7.83
C ASP A 172 28.95 22.76 -8.27
N VAL A 173 27.86 23.38 -8.72
CA VAL A 173 26.61 22.74 -9.11
C VAL A 173 26.77 21.83 -10.35
N ASN A 174 27.62 22.25 -11.31
CA ASN A 174 27.83 21.46 -12.54
C ASN A 174 28.70 20.24 -12.27
N GLU A 175 29.76 20.39 -11.48
CA GLU A 175 30.59 19.26 -11.05
C GLU A 175 29.77 18.25 -10.22
N ARG A 176 28.92 18.75 -9.30
CA ARG A 176 27.98 17.92 -8.52
C ARG A 176 27.05 17.11 -9.43
N LYS A 177 26.48 17.76 -10.46
CA LYS A 177 25.60 17.10 -11.42
C LYS A 177 26.29 15.99 -12.20
N ILE A 178 27.56 16.21 -12.61
CA ILE A 178 28.37 15.20 -13.31
C ILE A 178 28.59 13.99 -12.39
N LYS A 179 29.05 14.23 -11.14
CA LYS A 179 29.33 13.16 -10.18
C LYS A 179 28.10 12.37 -9.73
N LEU A 180 26.90 12.97 -9.76
CA LEU A 180 25.66 12.29 -9.41
C LEU A 180 25.07 11.47 -10.56
N ASN A 181 25.54 11.68 -11.78
CA ASN A 181 25.06 10.95 -12.98
C ASN A 181 26.10 9.91 -13.49
N SER A 182 27.25 9.81 -12.87
CA SER A 182 28.27 8.80 -13.14
C SER A 182 28.03 7.53 -12.31
#